data_ce8be961e4ffef4245d2d738a1cd62b8
#
_entry.id   ce8be961e4ffef4245d2d738a1cd62b8
#
_cell.length_a   1.000
_cell.length_b   1.000
_cell.length_c   1.000
_cell.angle_alpha   90.00
_cell.angle_beta   90.00
_cell.angle_gamma   90.00
#
_symmetry.space_group_name_H-M   'P 1'
#
loop_
_entity.id
_entity.type
_entity.pdbx_description
1 polymer ?
#
loop_
_entity_poly.entity_id
_entity_poly.type
_entity_poly.pdbx_seq_one_letter_code
_entity_poly.pdbx_strand_id
1 'polypeptide(L)'
;VFGIGVLAALAFTSVAMVESPSPVRAEPSQCNEFPEGQGSETVEGYYQPAEIERVVQQLEHTGQGVNTDVIGTSNQGRPIYSVRVGSGDKVVFLQAGIHANEPTGTIALVNVLKSLSDSSRRSQQVREAVTIVAVPQLNPDGAVPYQRENHQTWDDTVAMFPQLAGAPSAFYHSLPGPRFWSDPRVPGFDLNRDFNPDFDYAPQAGHLPGGGSVRGMYLTPEARASRDLYTELEQEFGLVDVFVDLHNQAPCNTFDDGEAHTPDLHTPMSISAQFLRDPGSHGAGTAYPNFGWDASRRANVAAWEGVQRGGSTFSGVTRYPQNLDLAGSANATYQLRGSASVLMEAGRQRHANPQWRHGFIAKVHELAMMGIIDSLVDNTFEDIDPYRYEEIPVRNG
;
A
#
# COMPACT_ATOMS: atom_id res chain seq x y z
N VAL A 1 48.49 52.94 49.70
CA VAL A 1 47.15 52.49 49.59
C VAL A 1 47.01 51.96 48.14
N PHE A 2 47.05 50.64 48.00
CA PHE A 2 46.96 49.98 46.69
C PHE A 2 45.48 49.56 46.45
N GLY A 3 44.88 50.01 45.33
CA GLY A 3 43.61 49.58 44.85
C GLY A 3 43.76 48.43 43.87
N ILE A 4 43.08 47.29 44.15
CA ILE A 4 43.07 46.15 43.27
C ILE A 4 41.81 46.28 42.41
N GLY A 5 42.03 46.46 41.10
CA GLY A 5 40.91 46.40 40.10
C GLY A 5 40.63 44.95 39.68
N VAL A 6 39.38 44.51 39.85
CA VAL A 6 38.91 43.21 39.35
C VAL A 6 38.38 43.41 37.92
N LEU A 7 39.05 42.82 36.95
CA LEU A 7 38.50 42.69 35.56
C LEU A 7 37.58 41.51 35.53
N ALA A 8 36.28 41.75 35.27
CA ALA A 8 35.34 40.71 34.94
C ALA A 8 35.43 40.38 33.43
N ALA A 9 35.84 39.16 33.10
CA ALA A 9 35.80 38.64 31.73
C ALA A 9 34.43 38.12 31.42
N LEU A 10 33.71 38.78 30.51
CA LEU A 10 32.46 38.27 29.92
C LEU A 10 32.80 37.22 28.85
N ALA A 11 32.55 35.97 29.18
CA ALA A 11 32.60 34.87 28.21
C ALA A 11 31.35 34.88 27.33
N PHE A 12 31.49 35.27 26.07
CA PHE A 12 30.48 35.07 25.05
C PHE A 12 30.47 33.59 24.64
N THR A 13 29.49 32.82 25.10
CA THR A 13 29.19 31.49 24.51
C THR A 13 28.50 31.70 23.19
N SER A 14 29.19 31.47 22.09
CA SER A 14 28.58 31.36 20.76
C SER A 14 27.76 30.06 20.71
N VAL A 15 26.44 30.19 20.73
CA VAL A 15 25.55 29.11 20.38
C VAL A 15 25.71 28.90 18.88
N ALA A 16 26.34 27.81 18.50
CA ALA A 16 26.36 27.39 17.13
C ALA A 16 24.90 26.96 16.75
N MET A 17 24.28 27.74 15.89
CA MET A 17 23.01 27.32 15.27
C MET A 17 23.35 26.09 14.44
N VAL A 18 22.80 24.94 14.84
CA VAL A 18 22.78 23.74 14.00
C VAL A 18 21.83 24.06 12.86
N GLU A 19 22.38 24.36 11.69
CA GLU A 19 21.60 24.44 10.47
C GLU A 19 20.88 23.09 10.27
N SER A 20 19.56 23.10 10.20
CA SER A 20 18.77 21.94 9.81
C SER A 20 19.27 21.47 8.43
N PRO A 21 19.57 20.20 8.24
CA PRO A 21 19.99 19.71 6.94
C PRO A 21 18.93 20.07 5.91
N SER A 22 19.33 20.77 4.87
CA SER A 22 18.45 21.05 3.72
C SER A 22 17.90 19.75 3.18
N PRO A 23 16.63 19.69 2.74
CA PRO A 23 16.07 18.50 2.13
C PRO A 23 17.00 18.03 1.00
N VAL A 24 17.30 16.72 0.99
CA VAL A 24 18.12 16.11 -0.05
C VAL A 24 17.36 16.27 -1.36
N ARG A 25 17.78 17.24 -2.19
CA ARG A 25 17.24 17.38 -3.54
C ARG A 25 17.63 16.14 -4.33
N ALA A 26 16.65 15.35 -4.77
CA ALA A 26 16.90 14.37 -5.83
C ALA A 26 17.24 15.17 -7.11
N GLU A 27 18.44 15.00 -7.63
CA GLU A 27 18.84 15.64 -8.88
C GLU A 27 17.92 15.16 -10.03
N PRO A 28 17.44 16.05 -10.92
CA PRO A 28 16.61 15.67 -12.06
C PRO A 28 17.25 14.63 -12.98
N SER A 29 18.59 14.58 -13.02
CA SER A 29 19.37 13.57 -13.75
C SER A 29 19.03 12.14 -13.31
N GLN A 30 18.69 11.90 -12.05
CA GLN A 30 18.34 10.55 -11.56
C GLN A 30 17.04 10.00 -12.15
N CYS A 31 16.15 10.86 -12.62
CA CYS A 31 14.92 10.45 -13.29
C CYS A 31 15.12 10.15 -14.77
N ASN A 32 16.08 10.84 -15.40
CA ASN A 32 16.40 10.68 -16.84
C ASN A 32 17.43 9.57 -17.09
N GLU A 33 18.16 9.12 -16.07
CA GLU A 33 19.24 8.11 -16.21
C GLU A 33 18.70 6.69 -16.47
N PHE A 34 17.40 6.46 -16.31
CA PHE A 34 16.79 5.15 -16.55
C PHE A 34 15.67 5.26 -17.60
N PRO A 35 16.01 5.30 -18.90
CA PRO A 35 15.00 5.28 -19.96
C PRO A 35 14.10 4.05 -19.79
N GLU A 36 12.81 4.24 -20.04
CA GLU A 36 11.84 3.15 -20.02
C GLU A 36 12.33 1.99 -20.90
N GLY A 37 12.35 0.79 -20.35
CA GLY A 37 12.69 -0.44 -21.08
C GLY A 37 14.16 -0.89 -21.05
N GLN A 38 15.08 -0.22 -20.33
CA GLN A 38 16.50 -0.60 -20.26
C GLN A 38 16.98 -1.13 -18.90
N GLY A 39 16.13 -1.74 -18.09
CA GLY A 39 16.57 -2.50 -16.93
C GLY A 39 16.59 -3.99 -17.23
N SER A 40 17.64 -4.72 -16.84
CA SER A 40 17.53 -6.18 -16.81
C SER A 40 16.44 -6.52 -15.78
N GLU A 41 15.37 -7.13 -16.23
CA GLU A 41 14.23 -7.49 -15.41
C GLU A 41 14.56 -8.77 -14.60
N THR A 42 15.53 -8.65 -13.71
CA THR A 42 15.82 -9.72 -12.77
C THR A 42 14.95 -9.52 -11.53
N VAL A 43 14.48 -10.59 -10.94
CA VAL A 43 13.74 -10.57 -9.66
C VAL A 43 14.69 -10.61 -8.45
N GLU A 44 15.98 -10.41 -8.68
CA GLU A 44 17.00 -10.47 -7.65
C GLU A 44 16.78 -9.37 -6.59
N GLY A 45 16.72 -9.76 -5.33
CA GLY A 45 16.45 -8.87 -4.21
C GLY A 45 14.97 -8.65 -3.89
N TYR A 46 14.05 -9.25 -4.66
CA TYR A 46 12.61 -9.26 -4.36
C TYR A 46 12.14 -10.63 -3.88
N TYR A 47 11.19 -10.65 -2.96
CA TYR A 47 10.60 -11.89 -2.47
C TYR A 47 9.85 -12.64 -3.57
N GLN A 48 10.32 -13.82 -3.88
CA GLN A 48 9.60 -14.79 -4.70
C GLN A 48 8.62 -15.61 -3.83
N PRO A 49 7.60 -16.27 -4.39
CA PRO A 49 6.61 -17.01 -3.61
C PRO A 49 7.21 -18.01 -2.61
N ALA A 50 8.24 -18.77 -3.01
CA ALA A 50 8.94 -19.70 -2.12
C ALA A 50 9.73 -19.00 -0.99
N GLU A 51 10.06 -17.73 -1.15
CA GLU A 51 10.72 -16.94 -0.11
C GLU A 51 9.69 -16.36 0.86
N ILE A 52 8.51 -15.96 0.38
CA ILE A 52 7.39 -15.59 1.24
C ILE A 52 6.98 -16.77 2.11
N GLU A 53 6.85 -17.97 1.55
CA GLU A 53 6.57 -19.18 2.33
C GLU A 53 7.57 -19.36 3.49
N ARG A 54 8.88 -19.27 3.19
CA ARG A 54 9.92 -19.39 4.23
C ARG A 54 9.83 -18.29 5.30
N VAL A 55 9.51 -17.05 4.89
CA VAL A 55 9.32 -15.93 5.84
C VAL A 55 8.11 -16.17 6.73
N VAL A 56 7.00 -16.60 6.17
CA VAL A 56 5.77 -16.91 6.93
C VAL A 56 6.02 -18.01 7.95
N GLN A 57 6.64 -19.12 7.52
CA GLN A 57 7.03 -20.22 8.42
C GLN A 57 8.00 -19.77 9.52
N GLN A 58 8.96 -18.90 9.20
CA GLN A 58 9.85 -18.33 10.20
C GLN A 58 9.12 -17.47 11.22
N LEU A 59 8.21 -16.59 10.76
CA LEU A 59 7.41 -15.73 11.63
C LEU A 59 6.52 -16.55 12.57
N GLU A 60 5.87 -17.60 12.06
CA GLU A 60 5.06 -18.52 12.86
C GLU A 60 5.89 -19.22 13.94
N HIS A 61 7.09 -19.66 13.58
CA HIS A 61 7.95 -20.42 14.49
C HIS A 61 8.65 -19.56 15.56
N THR A 62 9.05 -18.34 15.21
CA THR A 62 9.90 -17.50 16.08
C THR A 62 9.22 -16.22 16.55
N GLY A 63 8.13 -15.79 15.92
CA GLY A 63 7.44 -14.53 16.21
C GLY A 63 6.58 -14.62 17.47
N GLN A 64 6.52 -13.51 18.20
CA GLN A 64 5.65 -13.38 19.37
C GLN A 64 4.24 -12.97 18.95
N GLY A 65 3.23 -13.74 19.33
CA GLY A 65 1.81 -13.44 19.04
C GLY A 65 1.49 -13.49 17.53
N VAL A 66 2.16 -14.39 16.80
CA VAL A 66 1.97 -14.61 15.38
C VAL A 66 1.15 -15.86 15.15
N ASN A 67 0.18 -15.77 14.23
CA ASN A 67 -0.51 -16.90 13.63
C ASN A 67 -0.48 -16.73 12.11
N THR A 68 -0.35 -17.83 11.39
CA THR A 68 -0.31 -17.83 9.92
C THR A 68 -1.37 -18.76 9.35
N ASP A 69 -1.86 -18.44 8.15
CA ASP A 69 -2.82 -19.29 7.45
C ASP A 69 -2.60 -19.22 5.93
N VAL A 70 -3.12 -20.21 5.22
CA VAL A 70 -3.26 -20.23 3.78
C VAL A 70 -4.71 -19.85 3.44
N ILE A 71 -4.92 -18.60 3.08
CA ILE A 71 -6.25 -18.01 2.81
C ILE A 71 -6.80 -18.39 1.43
N GLY A 72 -5.99 -18.98 0.58
CA GLY A 72 -6.38 -19.39 -0.76
C GLY A 72 -5.23 -19.95 -1.56
N THR A 73 -5.56 -20.32 -2.78
CA THR A 73 -4.59 -20.84 -3.75
C THR A 73 -4.78 -20.08 -5.06
N SER A 74 -3.69 -19.58 -5.64
CA SER A 74 -3.69 -18.88 -6.92
C SER A 74 -4.07 -19.78 -8.08
N ASN A 75 -4.32 -19.21 -9.26
CA ASN A 75 -4.68 -19.99 -10.45
C ASN A 75 -3.62 -21.04 -10.84
N GLN A 76 -2.34 -20.78 -10.57
CA GLN A 76 -1.25 -21.74 -10.84
C GLN A 76 -0.94 -22.65 -9.65
N GLY A 77 -1.81 -22.71 -8.64
CA GLY A 77 -1.68 -23.61 -7.50
C GLY A 77 -0.72 -23.16 -6.41
N ARG A 78 -0.33 -21.87 -6.36
CA ARG A 78 0.54 -21.33 -5.31
C ARG A 78 -0.28 -20.88 -4.11
N PRO A 79 0.13 -21.20 -2.87
CA PRO A 79 -0.56 -20.75 -1.67
C PRO A 79 -0.48 -19.21 -1.53
N ILE A 80 -1.58 -18.63 -1.06
CA ILE A 80 -1.68 -17.22 -0.67
C ILE A 80 -1.73 -17.21 0.86
N TYR A 81 -0.73 -16.58 1.48
CA TYR A 81 -0.57 -16.59 2.93
C TYR A 81 -1.14 -15.32 3.58
N SER A 82 -1.73 -15.49 4.75
CA SER A 82 -1.95 -14.42 5.71
C SER A 82 -1.06 -14.61 6.94
N VAL A 83 -0.72 -13.48 7.57
CA VAL A 83 0.02 -13.43 8.83
C VAL A 83 -0.76 -12.51 9.78
N ARG A 84 -1.18 -13.05 10.91
CA ARG A 84 -1.87 -12.31 11.97
C ARG A 84 -0.90 -12.05 13.11
N VAL A 85 -0.81 -10.79 13.57
CA VAL A 85 0.03 -10.36 14.68
C VAL A 85 -0.81 -9.57 15.66
N GLY A 86 -0.86 -10.02 16.92
CA GLY A 86 -1.62 -9.36 17.98
C GLY A 86 -3.04 -9.88 18.15
N SER A 87 -3.76 -9.30 19.13
CA SER A 87 -5.09 -9.73 19.54
C SER A 87 -5.95 -8.59 20.14
N GLY A 88 -5.62 -7.34 19.80
CA GLY A 88 -6.43 -6.18 20.20
C GLY A 88 -7.71 -6.06 19.38
N ASP A 89 -8.63 -5.22 19.88
CA ASP A 89 -9.96 -5.06 19.30
C ASP A 89 -10.00 -4.24 18.00
N LYS A 90 -8.94 -3.44 17.74
CA LYS A 90 -8.79 -2.68 16.49
C LYS A 90 -8.13 -3.53 15.43
N VAL A 91 -8.69 -3.56 14.22
CA VAL A 91 -8.21 -4.42 13.13
C VAL A 91 -7.59 -3.60 12.01
N VAL A 92 -6.33 -3.91 11.69
CA VAL A 92 -5.61 -3.33 10.55
C VAL A 92 -5.32 -4.44 9.54
N PHE A 93 -5.95 -4.36 8.37
CA PHE A 93 -5.69 -5.27 7.25
C PHE A 93 -4.68 -4.63 6.29
N LEU A 94 -3.51 -5.24 6.16
CA LEU A 94 -2.41 -4.79 5.30
C LEU A 94 -2.25 -5.75 4.12
N GLN A 95 -2.29 -5.23 2.91
CA GLN A 95 -2.15 -6.03 1.70
C GLN A 95 -1.01 -5.50 0.83
N ALA A 96 -0.20 -6.40 0.28
CA ALA A 96 0.87 -6.08 -0.66
C ALA A 96 0.86 -7.04 -1.85
N GLY A 97 1.51 -6.61 -2.94
CA GLY A 97 1.72 -7.47 -4.10
C GLY A 97 0.45 -7.84 -4.85
N ILE A 98 -0.59 -7.01 -4.83
CA ILE A 98 -1.75 -7.14 -5.73
C ILE A 98 -1.29 -6.97 -7.19
N HIS A 99 -0.38 -6.03 -7.45
CA HIS A 99 0.42 -5.98 -8.67
C HIS A 99 1.80 -6.56 -8.37
N ALA A 100 2.14 -7.66 -9.00
CA ALA A 100 3.30 -8.42 -8.59
C ALA A 100 4.65 -7.82 -9.06
N ASN A 101 4.62 -6.86 -9.98
CA ASN A 101 5.78 -6.05 -10.38
C ASN A 101 5.95 -4.77 -9.51
N GLU A 102 5.28 -4.71 -8.36
CA GLU A 102 5.36 -3.64 -7.38
C GLU A 102 5.83 -4.20 -6.01
N PRO A 103 7.07 -4.73 -5.92
CA PRO A 103 7.48 -5.62 -4.83
C PRO A 103 7.89 -4.91 -3.54
N THR A 104 8.00 -3.56 -3.54
CA THR A 104 8.52 -2.83 -2.37
C THR A 104 7.57 -2.89 -1.18
N GLY A 105 6.26 -2.89 -1.45
CA GLY A 105 5.23 -3.06 -0.43
C GLY A 105 5.39 -4.39 0.31
N THR A 106 5.67 -5.47 -0.42
CA THR A 106 5.94 -6.80 0.17
C THR A 106 7.16 -6.76 1.10
N ILE A 107 8.25 -6.10 0.69
CA ILE A 107 9.46 -5.96 1.52
C ILE A 107 9.14 -5.19 2.81
N ALA A 108 8.48 -4.06 2.68
CA ALA A 108 8.11 -3.21 3.81
C ALA A 108 7.17 -3.94 4.78
N LEU A 109 6.17 -4.64 4.26
CA LEU A 109 5.22 -5.39 5.06
C LEU A 109 5.91 -6.52 5.85
N VAL A 110 6.80 -7.27 5.21
CA VAL A 110 7.61 -8.30 5.89
C VAL A 110 8.48 -7.69 6.99
N ASN A 111 9.08 -6.52 6.77
CA ASN A 111 9.87 -5.83 7.78
C ASN A 111 9.01 -5.37 8.98
N VAL A 112 7.82 -4.84 8.72
CA VAL A 112 6.87 -4.46 9.79
C VAL A 112 6.45 -5.70 10.59
N LEU A 113 6.09 -6.80 9.93
CA LEU A 113 5.72 -8.05 10.61
C LEU A 113 6.84 -8.57 11.50
N LYS A 114 8.08 -8.59 11.02
CA LYS A 114 9.27 -8.98 11.80
C LYS A 114 9.47 -8.07 13.01
N SER A 115 9.33 -6.76 12.82
CA SER A 115 9.46 -5.79 13.90
C SER A 115 8.38 -5.95 14.97
N LEU A 116 7.13 -6.15 14.58
CA LEU A 116 6.00 -6.26 15.49
C LEU A 116 5.90 -7.63 16.19
N SER A 117 6.60 -8.64 15.67
CA SER A 117 6.68 -9.98 16.25
C SER A 117 7.89 -10.19 17.15
N ASP A 118 8.70 -9.17 17.42
CA ASP A 118 9.83 -9.26 18.34
C ASP A 118 9.41 -9.23 19.83
N SER A 119 10.37 -9.39 20.73
CA SER A 119 10.14 -9.39 22.18
C SER A 119 10.22 -8.01 22.82
N SER A 120 10.28 -6.93 22.05
CA SER A 120 10.35 -5.58 22.58
C SER A 120 9.06 -5.17 23.29
N ARG A 121 9.19 -4.28 24.27
CA ARG A 121 8.02 -3.74 25.01
C ARG A 121 7.05 -3.01 24.07
N ARG A 122 7.57 -2.28 23.06
CA ARG A 122 6.70 -1.56 22.10
C ARG A 122 5.91 -2.54 21.24
N SER A 123 6.54 -3.57 20.72
CA SER A 123 5.86 -4.60 19.94
C SER A 123 4.80 -5.34 20.76
N GLN A 124 5.07 -5.60 22.04
CA GLN A 124 4.06 -6.16 22.95
C GLN A 124 2.86 -5.22 23.11
N GLN A 125 3.09 -3.91 23.34
CA GLN A 125 2.01 -2.91 23.45
C GLN A 125 1.16 -2.86 22.17
N VAL A 126 1.80 -2.91 20.98
CA VAL A 126 1.08 -2.95 19.70
C VAL A 126 0.20 -4.20 19.64
N ARG A 127 0.76 -5.39 19.90
CA ARG A 127 0.02 -6.66 19.83
C ARG A 127 -1.15 -6.75 20.83
N GLU A 128 -1.06 -6.07 21.96
CA GLU A 128 -2.15 -5.99 22.95
C GLU A 128 -3.26 -5.03 22.52
N ALA A 129 -2.93 -3.96 21.78
CA ALA A 129 -3.86 -2.90 21.40
C ALA A 129 -4.55 -3.13 20.06
N VAL A 130 -3.86 -3.76 19.08
CA VAL A 130 -4.37 -3.95 17.72
C VAL A 130 -4.16 -5.39 17.25
N THR A 131 -5.04 -5.83 16.36
CA THR A 131 -4.88 -7.03 15.55
C THR A 131 -4.45 -6.61 14.14
N ILE A 132 -3.26 -7.00 13.74
CA ILE A 132 -2.76 -6.76 12.39
C ILE A 132 -2.91 -8.05 11.61
N VAL A 133 -3.61 -7.98 10.48
CA VAL A 133 -3.74 -9.09 9.53
C VAL A 133 -3.09 -8.65 8.22
N ALA A 134 -2.15 -9.43 7.73
CA ALA A 134 -1.32 -9.05 6.61
C ALA A 134 -1.31 -10.13 5.53
N VAL A 135 -1.45 -9.71 4.27
CA VAL A 135 -1.22 -10.54 3.08
C VAL A 135 0.05 -10.03 2.38
N PRO A 136 1.21 -10.66 2.61
CA PRO A 136 2.49 -10.14 2.11
C PRO A 136 2.62 -10.16 0.59
N GLN A 137 1.94 -11.10 -0.09
CA GLN A 137 1.98 -11.23 -1.54
C GLN A 137 0.65 -11.85 -2.03
N LEU A 138 -0.28 -10.98 -2.44
CA LEU A 138 -1.59 -11.44 -2.91
C LEU A 138 -1.50 -12.13 -4.28
N ASN A 139 -0.56 -11.72 -5.14
CA ASN A 139 -0.40 -12.21 -6.51
C ASN A 139 0.91 -13.01 -6.69
N PRO A 140 0.98 -14.24 -6.16
CA PRO A 140 2.19 -15.06 -6.31
C PRO A 140 2.42 -15.53 -7.76
N ASP A 141 1.38 -15.58 -8.59
CA ASP A 141 1.50 -16.01 -9.98
C ASP A 141 2.11 -14.93 -10.88
N GLY A 142 1.79 -13.66 -10.64
CA GLY A 142 2.41 -12.55 -11.34
C GLY A 142 3.85 -12.29 -10.91
N ALA A 143 4.21 -12.66 -9.66
CA ALA A 143 5.57 -12.47 -9.13
C ALA A 143 6.62 -13.29 -9.88
N VAL A 144 6.28 -14.49 -10.34
CA VAL A 144 7.22 -15.36 -11.06
C VAL A 144 7.66 -14.77 -12.40
N PRO A 145 6.76 -14.33 -13.31
CA PRO A 145 7.14 -13.62 -14.52
C PRO A 145 7.46 -12.14 -14.28
N TYR A 146 7.28 -11.61 -13.06
CA TYR A 146 7.43 -10.20 -12.71
C TYR A 146 6.54 -9.29 -13.56
N GLN A 147 5.24 -9.49 -13.49
CA GLN A 147 4.25 -8.71 -14.22
C GLN A 147 3.17 -8.15 -13.27
N ARG A 148 2.41 -7.15 -13.74
CA ARG A 148 1.34 -6.52 -12.99
C ARG A 148 0.18 -7.49 -12.72
N GLU A 149 -0.23 -8.18 -13.79
CA GLU A 149 -1.35 -9.11 -13.81
C GLU A 149 -0.99 -10.44 -13.11
N ASN A 150 -2.00 -11.23 -12.74
CA ASN A 150 -1.79 -12.61 -12.34
C ASN A 150 -1.43 -13.51 -13.56
N HIS A 151 -1.49 -14.83 -13.38
CA HIS A 151 -1.33 -15.77 -14.48
C HIS A 151 -2.60 -16.63 -14.60
N GLN A 152 -3.55 -16.14 -15.42
CA GLN A 152 -4.84 -16.81 -15.63
C GLN A 152 -5.35 -16.50 -17.03
N THR A 153 -5.67 -17.53 -17.80
CA THR A 153 -6.27 -17.37 -19.11
C THR A 153 -7.78 -17.12 -19.02
N TRP A 154 -8.38 -16.65 -20.12
CA TRP A 154 -9.84 -16.56 -20.20
C TRP A 154 -10.50 -17.95 -20.17
N ASP A 155 -9.85 -18.96 -20.75
CA ASP A 155 -10.34 -20.35 -20.72
C ASP A 155 -10.34 -20.91 -19.28
N ASP A 156 -9.31 -20.62 -18.47
CA ASP A 156 -9.31 -20.96 -17.04
C ASP A 156 -10.52 -20.31 -16.34
N THR A 157 -10.79 -19.05 -16.66
CA THR A 157 -11.94 -18.32 -16.10
C THR A 157 -13.26 -18.95 -16.50
N VAL A 158 -13.44 -19.31 -17.77
CA VAL A 158 -14.65 -20.01 -18.25
C VAL A 158 -14.78 -21.40 -17.61
N ALA A 159 -13.67 -22.09 -17.36
CA ALA A 159 -13.71 -23.38 -16.65
C ALA A 159 -14.21 -23.23 -15.21
N MET A 160 -13.85 -22.14 -14.51
CA MET A 160 -14.35 -21.82 -13.17
C MET A 160 -15.78 -21.27 -13.19
N PHE A 161 -16.16 -20.54 -14.23
CA PHE A 161 -17.45 -19.87 -14.40
C PHE A 161 -18.09 -20.24 -15.75
N PRO A 162 -18.65 -21.47 -15.90
CA PRO A 162 -19.17 -21.94 -17.20
C PRO A 162 -20.28 -21.06 -17.82
N GLN A 163 -20.99 -20.27 -16.99
CA GLN A 163 -21.98 -19.30 -17.45
C GLN A 163 -21.38 -18.14 -18.27
N LEU A 164 -20.06 -17.99 -18.28
CA LEU A 164 -19.35 -16.98 -19.08
C LEU A 164 -18.92 -17.50 -20.46
N ALA A 165 -19.25 -18.75 -20.80
CA ALA A 165 -18.90 -19.33 -22.09
C ALA A 165 -19.46 -18.49 -23.25
N GLY A 166 -18.60 -18.14 -24.21
CA GLY A 166 -18.95 -17.32 -25.37
C GLY A 166 -19.02 -15.79 -25.09
N ALA A 167 -18.88 -15.35 -23.86
CA ALA A 167 -18.77 -13.93 -23.56
C ALA A 167 -17.36 -13.39 -23.89
N PRO A 168 -17.22 -12.09 -24.20
CA PRO A 168 -15.90 -11.46 -24.32
C PRO A 168 -15.17 -11.50 -22.96
N SER A 169 -13.84 -11.50 -22.97
CA SER A 169 -13.08 -11.40 -21.71
C SER A 169 -13.33 -10.06 -21.01
N ALA A 170 -13.15 -10.05 -19.69
CA ALA A 170 -13.24 -8.83 -18.90
C ALA A 170 -12.24 -7.78 -19.40
N PHE A 171 -12.58 -6.47 -19.32
CA PHE A 171 -11.72 -5.38 -19.80
C PHE A 171 -10.36 -5.35 -19.10
N TYR A 172 -10.27 -5.89 -17.90
CA TYR A 172 -9.05 -6.00 -17.10
C TYR A 172 -8.30 -7.33 -17.27
N HIS A 173 -8.72 -8.18 -18.22
CA HIS A 173 -7.95 -9.33 -18.68
C HIS A 173 -6.98 -8.91 -19.80
N SER A 174 -5.72 -9.22 -19.63
CA SER A 174 -4.63 -8.87 -20.54
C SER A 174 -4.04 -10.09 -21.23
N LEU A 175 -3.74 -9.95 -22.52
CA LEU A 175 -2.95 -10.90 -23.28
C LEU A 175 -1.49 -10.43 -23.33
N PRO A 176 -0.50 -11.32 -23.57
CA PRO A 176 0.89 -10.94 -23.71
C PRO A 176 1.10 -9.85 -24.76
N GLY A 177 1.98 -8.91 -24.44
CA GLY A 177 2.35 -7.80 -25.31
C GLY A 177 2.30 -6.44 -24.63
N PRO A 178 2.96 -5.42 -25.20
CA PRO A 178 3.07 -4.11 -24.61
C PRO A 178 1.70 -3.43 -24.49
N ARG A 179 1.42 -2.86 -23.31
CA ARG A 179 0.25 -2.06 -23.00
C ARG A 179 0.69 -0.76 -22.33
N PHE A 180 -0.21 0.21 -22.25
CA PHE A 180 0.10 1.52 -21.67
C PHE A 180 0.64 1.46 -20.23
N TRP A 181 0.10 0.53 -19.40
CA TRP A 181 0.47 0.42 -17.99
C TRP A 181 1.25 -0.85 -17.64
N SER A 182 1.38 -1.80 -18.55
CA SER A 182 1.96 -3.10 -18.29
C SER A 182 2.52 -3.73 -19.58
N ASP A 183 3.39 -4.71 -19.37
CA ASP A 183 3.91 -5.57 -20.44
C ASP A 183 3.78 -7.02 -19.97
N PRO A 184 2.53 -7.58 -19.98
CA PRO A 184 2.31 -8.92 -19.51
C PRO A 184 3.03 -9.93 -20.40
N ARG A 185 3.73 -10.85 -19.75
CA ARG A 185 4.48 -11.96 -20.41
C ARG A 185 3.62 -13.18 -20.58
N VAL A 186 2.62 -13.33 -19.73
CA VAL A 186 1.59 -14.38 -19.78
C VAL A 186 0.22 -13.75 -19.65
N PRO A 187 -0.86 -14.40 -20.13
CA PRO A 187 -2.21 -13.89 -19.94
C PRO A 187 -2.56 -13.73 -18.46
N GLY A 188 -3.27 -12.68 -18.11
CA GLY A 188 -3.66 -12.47 -16.73
C GLY A 188 -4.64 -11.32 -16.51
N PHE A 189 -5.08 -11.17 -15.28
CA PHE A 189 -6.00 -10.15 -14.83
C PHE A 189 -5.29 -9.10 -13.99
N ASP A 190 -5.61 -7.82 -14.21
CA ASP A 190 -5.34 -6.78 -13.23
C ASP A 190 -6.24 -7.03 -12.01
N LEU A 191 -5.65 -7.61 -10.95
CA LEU A 191 -6.40 -7.98 -9.74
C LEU A 191 -7.08 -6.77 -9.10
N ASN A 192 -6.46 -5.57 -9.20
CA ASN A 192 -7.01 -4.35 -8.62
C ASN A 192 -8.13 -3.71 -9.49
N ARG A 193 -8.80 -4.54 -10.29
CA ARG A 193 -10.05 -4.25 -11.00
C ARG A 193 -11.10 -5.35 -10.79
N ASP A 194 -10.79 -6.38 -10.00
CA ASP A 194 -11.64 -7.56 -9.83
C ASP A 194 -12.47 -7.55 -8.54
N PHE A 195 -12.41 -6.46 -7.76
CA PHE A 195 -13.12 -6.33 -6.48
C PHE A 195 -14.53 -5.74 -6.63
N ASN A 196 -15.43 -6.15 -5.73
CA ASN A 196 -16.82 -5.72 -5.67
C ASN A 196 -17.28 -5.63 -4.20
N PRO A 197 -17.90 -4.54 -3.74
CA PRO A 197 -18.39 -4.44 -2.37
C PRO A 197 -19.59 -5.35 -2.07
N ASP A 198 -20.25 -5.89 -3.10
CA ASP A 198 -21.17 -7.02 -2.98
C ASP A 198 -20.36 -8.32 -3.00
N PHE A 199 -20.12 -8.89 -1.83
CA PHE A 199 -19.30 -10.09 -1.66
C PHE A 199 -19.98 -11.37 -2.18
N ASP A 200 -21.31 -11.34 -2.33
CA ASP A 200 -22.10 -12.43 -2.90
C ASP A 200 -22.29 -12.29 -4.42
N TYR A 201 -21.61 -11.30 -5.04
CA TYR A 201 -21.75 -11.06 -6.46
C TYR A 201 -21.36 -12.28 -7.29
N ALA A 202 -22.30 -12.72 -8.16
CA ALA A 202 -22.10 -13.82 -9.10
C ALA A 202 -21.80 -13.28 -10.51
N PRO A 203 -20.67 -13.63 -11.14
CA PRO A 203 -20.34 -13.21 -12.49
C PRO A 203 -21.39 -13.60 -13.52
N GLN A 204 -21.75 -12.68 -14.43
CA GLN A 204 -22.73 -12.90 -15.50
C GLN A 204 -22.18 -12.41 -16.84
N ALA A 205 -22.43 -13.18 -17.91
CA ALA A 205 -21.98 -12.86 -19.27
C ALA A 205 -22.45 -11.47 -19.74
N GLY A 206 -23.65 -11.04 -19.38
CA GLY A 206 -24.21 -9.74 -19.73
C GLY A 206 -23.49 -8.52 -19.13
N HIS A 207 -22.62 -8.73 -18.14
CA HIS A 207 -21.81 -7.65 -17.53
C HIS A 207 -20.44 -7.49 -18.18
N LEU A 208 -20.09 -8.36 -19.13
CA LEU A 208 -18.81 -8.35 -19.85
C LEU A 208 -18.89 -7.56 -21.15
N PRO A 209 -17.81 -6.91 -21.59
CA PRO A 209 -16.48 -6.87 -20.97
C PRO A 209 -16.35 -5.95 -19.75
N GLY A 210 -17.37 -5.16 -19.39
CA GLY A 210 -17.31 -4.15 -18.34
C GLY A 210 -16.56 -2.89 -18.79
N GLY A 211 -16.00 -2.13 -17.83
CA GLY A 211 -15.25 -0.89 -18.09
C GLY A 211 -14.56 -0.37 -16.82
N GLY A 212 -13.68 0.63 -16.97
CA GLY A 212 -12.81 1.10 -15.89
C GLY A 212 -13.52 1.66 -14.65
N SER A 213 -14.73 2.21 -14.80
CA SER A 213 -15.54 2.76 -13.69
C SER A 213 -16.58 1.78 -13.15
N VAL A 214 -16.55 0.50 -13.55
CA VAL A 214 -17.43 -0.53 -13.02
C VAL A 214 -16.72 -1.38 -11.98
N ARG A 215 -17.53 -2.03 -11.13
CA ARG A 215 -17.04 -2.97 -10.14
C ARG A 215 -16.47 -4.22 -10.79
N GLY A 216 -15.58 -4.89 -10.09
CA GLY A 216 -15.06 -6.19 -10.46
C GLY A 216 -16.10 -7.30 -10.30
N MET A 217 -15.66 -8.51 -10.59
CA MET A 217 -16.55 -9.67 -10.65
C MET A 217 -16.03 -10.87 -9.86
N TYR A 218 -14.90 -10.72 -9.14
CA TYR A 218 -14.25 -11.82 -8.42
C TYR A 218 -13.93 -13.03 -9.30
N LEU A 219 -13.42 -12.76 -10.52
CA LEU A 219 -13.07 -13.80 -11.48
C LEU A 219 -11.79 -14.55 -11.11
N THR A 220 -10.96 -13.93 -10.27
CA THR A 220 -9.63 -14.45 -9.89
C THR A 220 -9.68 -15.11 -8.51
N PRO A 221 -8.95 -16.22 -8.30
CA PRO A 221 -8.87 -16.84 -6.97
C PRO A 221 -8.19 -15.93 -5.94
N GLU A 222 -7.25 -15.08 -6.36
CA GLU A 222 -6.54 -14.14 -5.50
C GLU A 222 -7.49 -13.07 -4.92
N ALA A 223 -8.32 -12.44 -5.76
CA ALA A 223 -9.29 -11.45 -5.30
C ALA A 223 -10.35 -12.09 -4.39
N ARG A 224 -10.77 -13.33 -4.69
CA ARG A 224 -11.68 -14.09 -3.79
C ARG A 224 -11.02 -14.39 -2.45
N ALA A 225 -9.74 -14.80 -2.42
CA ALA A 225 -9.03 -15.06 -1.17
C ALA A 225 -8.96 -13.81 -0.28
N SER A 226 -8.68 -12.63 -0.85
CA SER A 226 -8.68 -11.37 -0.12
C SER A 226 -10.09 -11.00 0.40
N ARG A 227 -11.13 -11.16 -0.42
CA ARG A 227 -12.53 -10.96 -0.03
C ARG A 227 -12.94 -11.87 1.12
N ASP A 228 -12.63 -13.16 1.01
CA ASP A 228 -13.04 -14.18 1.97
C ASP A 228 -12.37 -13.92 3.33
N LEU A 229 -11.06 -13.60 3.34
CA LEU A 229 -10.36 -13.15 4.54
C LEU A 229 -11.00 -11.89 5.14
N TYR A 230 -11.34 -10.89 4.33
CA TYR A 230 -12.01 -9.68 4.82
C TYR A 230 -13.37 -10.00 5.41
N THR A 231 -14.13 -10.92 4.80
CA THR A 231 -15.43 -11.39 5.31
C THR A 231 -15.28 -12.06 6.69
N GLU A 232 -14.26 -12.89 6.87
CA GLU A 232 -13.95 -13.52 8.16
C GLU A 232 -13.63 -12.46 9.23
N LEU A 233 -12.85 -11.44 8.87
CA LEU A 233 -12.54 -10.34 9.78
C LEU A 233 -13.78 -9.50 10.14
N GLU A 234 -14.68 -9.22 9.19
CA GLU A 234 -15.95 -8.56 9.50
C GLU A 234 -16.83 -9.42 10.42
N GLN A 235 -16.84 -10.73 10.26
CA GLN A 235 -17.60 -11.63 11.13
C GLN A 235 -17.00 -11.70 12.56
N GLU A 236 -15.69 -11.66 12.68
CA GLU A 236 -15.00 -11.73 13.98
C GLU A 236 -15.09 -10.41 14.75
N PHE A 237 -14.87 -9.26 14.08
CA PHE A 237 -14.70 -7.96 14.72
C PHE A 237 -15.86 -6.98 14.47
N GLY A 238 -16.77 -7.28 13.55
CA GLY A 238 -17.85 -6.39 13.13
C GLY A 238 -17.42 -5.33 12.12
N LEU A 239 -16.18 -4.88 12.17
CA LEU A 239 -15.58 -3.90 11.26
C LEU A 239 -14.08 -4.16 11.13
N VAL A 240 -13.53 -4.00 9.94
CA VAL A 240 -12.09 -3.85 9.73
C VAL A 240 -11.78 -2.36 9.78
N ASP A 241 -11.13 -1.90 10.87
CA ASP A 241 -10.94 -0.47 11.12
C ASP A 241 -10.14 0.22 10.02
N VAL A 242 -9.02 -0.38 9.58
CA VAL A 242 -8.17 0.18 8.53
C VAL A 242 -7.79 -0.89 7.50
N PHE A 243 -7.89 -0.54 6.24
CA PHE A 243 -7.33 -1.30 5.11
C PHE A 243 -6.23 -0.49 4.41
N VAL A 244 -5.08 -1.11 4.20
CA VAL A 244 -3.95 -0.51 3.49
C VAL A 244 -3.54 -1.39 2.31
N ASP A 245 -3.49 -0.80 1.12
CA ASP A 245 -2.98 -1.47 -0.10
C ASP A 245 -1.66 -0.82 -0.53
N LEU A 246 -0.62 -1.65 -0.65
CA LEU A 246 0.75 -1.22 -0.86
C LEU A 246 1.15 -1.39 -2.32
N HIS A 247 1.47 -0.28 -2.98
CA HIS A 247 1.77 -0.17 -4.40
C HIS A 247 3.08 0.57 -4.69
N ASN A 248 3.47 0.56 -5.96
CA ASN A 248 4.54 1.41 -6.47
C ASN A 248 4.07 2.26 -7.64
N GLN A 249 4.31 3.57 -7.55
CA GLN A 249 4.09 4.55 -8.62
C GLN A 249 5.32 4.74 -9.51
N ALA A 250 5.18 5.54 -10.58
CA ALA A 250 6.31 5.93 -11.42
C ALA A 250 7.45 6.56 -10.59
N PRO A 251 8.73 6.36 -10.98
CA PRO A 251 9.87 6.72 -10.13
C PRO A 251 10.08 8.21 -9.95
N CYS A 252 9.52 9.04 -10.82
CA CYS A 252 9.85 10.46 -10.94
C CYS A 252 8.65 11.38 -10.83
N ASN A 253 7.67 11.01 -10.01
CA ASN A 253 6.59 11.92 -9.69
C ASN A 253 7.09 13.10 -8.86
N THR A 254 6.59 14.28 -9.15
CA THR A 254 6.97 15.55 -8.52
C THR A 254 5.77 16.22 -7.87
N PHE A 255 6.03 17.27 -7.11
CA PHE A 255 5.00 18.15 -6.56
C PHE A 255 5.55 19.57 -6.41
N ASP A 256 4.63 20.54 -6.39
CA ASP A 256 4.88 21.93 -6.06
C ASP A 256 4.47 22.16 -4.59
N ASP A 257 5.39 22.61 -3.76
CA ASP A 257 5.13 22.95 -2.35
C ASP A 257 4.77 24.44 -2.16
N GLY A 258 4.62 25.20 -3.23
CA GLY A 258 4.33 26.62 -3.23
C GLY A 258 5.57 27.52 -3.08
N GLU A 259 6.76 26.94 -2.92
CA GLU A 259 8.01 27.66 -2.89
C GLU A 259 8.64 27.71 -4.29
N ALA A 260 9.48 28.72 -4.54
CA ALA A 260 10.12 28.90 -5.85
C ALA A 260 11.26 27.88 -6.05
N HIS A 261 10.93 26.65 -6.36
CA HIS A 261 11.89 25.60 -6.71
C HIS A 261 11.95 25.38 -8.23
N THR A 262 13.15 25.11 -8.73
CA THR A 262 13.33 24.68 -10.10
C THR A 262 14.50 23.68 -10.12
N PRO A 263 14.27 22.40 -10.37
CA PRO A 263 12.98 21.74 -10.66
C PRO A 263 12.11 21.46 -9.42
N ASP A 264 10.84 21.07 -9.66
CA ASP A 264 9.91 20.60 -8.63
C ASP A 264 10.51 19.49 -7.75
N LEU A 265 10.01 19.38 -6.54
CA LEU A 265 10.46 18.36 -5.58
C LEU A 265 9.93 16.96 -5.98
N HIS A 266 10.75 15.94 -5.78
CA HIS A 266 10.33 14.55 -5.97
C HIS A 266 9.56 14.02 -4.78
N THR A 267 8.45 13.31 -5.05
CA THR A 267 7.69 12.63 -4.02
C THR A 267 8.19 11.18 -3.82
N PRO A 268 8.58 10.80 -2.59
CA PRO A 268 8.94 9.43 -2.30
C PRO A 268 7.72 8.49 -2.28
N MET A 269 6.53 9.03 -1.99
CA MET A 269 5.28 8.29 -1.91
C MET A 269 4.08 9.21 -2.13
N SER A 270 3.08 8.70 -2.82
CA SER A 270 1.75 9.31 -2.84
C SER A 270 0.75 8.43 -2.09
N ILE A 271 -0.19 9.05 -1.37
CA ILE A 271 -1.25 8.37 -0.63
C ILE A 271 -2.62 8.82 -1.12
N SER A 272 -3.65 7.99 -0.97
CA SER A 272 -5.01 8.36 -1.31
C SER A 272 -6.03 7.83 -0.31
N ALA A 273 -7.01 8.70 -0.03
CA ALA A 273 -8.25 8.37 0.65
C ALA A 273 -9.45 8.35 -0.31
N GLN A 274 -9.25 8.68 -1.60
CA GLN A 274 -10.33 8.85 -2.57
C GLN A 274 -10.14 7.89 -3.75
N PHE A 275 -11.12 7.00 -3.94
CA PHE A 275 -11.11 5.97 -4.98
C PHE A 275 -12.33 6.05 -5.90
N LEU A 276 -13.36 6.75 -5.49
CA LEU A 276 -14.60 6.95 -6.22
C LEU A 276 -14.81 8.45 -6.44
N ARG A 277 -15.13 8.83 -7.68
CA ARG A 277 -15.40 10.21 -8.04
C ARG A 277 -16.69 10.70 -7.39
N ASP A 278 -17.72 9.87 -7.42
CA ASP A 278 -19.01 10.09 -6.79
C ASP A 278 -19.39 8.84 -5.99
N PRO A 279 -18.98 8.75 -4.70
CA PRO A 279 -19.29 7.60 -3.86
C PRO A 279 -20.80 7.32 -3.75
N GLY A 280 -21.65 8.34 -3.79
CA GLY A 280 -23.10 8.20 -3.73
C GLY A 280 -23.65 7.37 -4.88
N SER A 281 -23.16 7.56 -6.11
CA SER A 281 -23.55 6.74 -7.27
C SER A 281 -23.13 5.27 -7.13
N HIS A 282 -22.19 4.98 -6.25
CA HIS A 282 -21.75 3.64 -5.87
C HIS A 282 -22.40 3.13 -4.57
N GLY A 283 -23.44 3.79 -4.09
CA GLY A 283 -24.22 3.33 -2.94
C GLY A 283 -23.68 3.71 -1.56
N ALA A 284 -22.66 4.58 -1.48
CA ALA A 284 -22.23 5.15 -0.21
C ALA A 284 -23.38 5.88 0.49
N GLY A 285 -23.55 5.65 1.79
CA GLY A 285 -24.65 6.21 2.58
C GLY A 285 -26.02 5.54 2.36
N THR A 286 -26.15 4.60 1.43
CA THR A 286 -27.39 3.87 1.14
C THR A 286 -27.19 2.37 1.23
N ALA A 287 -26.72 1.72 0.17
CA ALA A 287 -26.37 0.30 0.19
C ALA A 287 -25.14 0.00 1.11
N TYR A 288 -24.27 1.01 1.28
CA TYR A 288 -23.09 0.95 2.13
C TYR A 288 -23.12 2.11 3.15
N PRO A 289 -23.90 2.00 4.24
CA PRO A 289 -24.11 3.10 5.20
C PRO A 289 -22.87 3.48 6.00
N ASN A 290 -21.93 2.54 6.15
CA ASN A 290 -20.69 2.73 6.93
C ASN A 290 -19.53 3.27 6.09
N PHE A 291 -19.76 3.82 4.91
CA PHE A 291 -18.71 4.33 4.02
C PHE A 291 -17.66 5.17 4.75
N GLY A 292 -16.41 4.71 4.72
CA GLY A 292 -15.31 5.19 5.56
C GLY A 292 -14.61 6.45 5.05
N TRP A 293 -15.31 7.53 4.68
CA TRP A 293 -14.70 8.74 4.11
C TRP A 293 -13.77 9.48 5.07
N ASP A 294 -14.28 9.93 6.21
CA ASP A 294 -13.47 10.69 7.18
C ASP A 294 -12.43 9.80 7.84
N ALA A 295 -12.77 8.55 8.13
CA ALA A 295 -11.82 7.56 8.65
C ALA A 295 -10.64 7.33 7.68
N SER A 296 -10.91 7.24 6.36
CA SER A 296 -9.86 7.12 5.34
C SER A 296 -8.94 8.35 5.32
N ARG A 297 -9.49 9.54 5.46
CA ARG A 297 -8.70 10.78 5.56
C ARG A 297 -7.81 10.79 6.80
N ARG A 298 -8.37 10.42 7.98
CA ARG A 298 -7.60 10.29 9.23
C ARG A 298 -6.44 9.30 9.07
N ALA A 299 -6.70 8.12 8.50
CA ALA A 299 -5.65 7.12 8.27
C ALA A 299 -4.54 7.63 7.34
N ASN A 300 -4.89 8.39 6.29
CA ASN A 300 -3.92 9.01 5.41
C ASN A 300 -3.11 10.12 6.11
N VAL A 301 -3.74 10.93 6.97
CA VAL A 301 -3.01 11.93 7.79
C VAL A 301 -2.07 11.23 8.76
N ALA A 302 -2.51 10.16 9.43
CA ALA A 302 -1.65 9.36 10.33
C ALA A 302 -0.44 8.76 9.58
N ALA A 303 -0.64 8.26 8.37
CA ALA A 303 0.42 7.76 7.50
C ALA A 303 1.41 8.87 7.13
N TRP A 304 0.91 10.01 6.69
CA TRP A 304 1.72 11.20 6.37
C TRP A 304 2.57 11.64 7.57
N GLU A 305 1.95 11.82 8.74
CA GLU A 305 2.67 12.18 9.97
C GLU A 305 3.71 11.11 10.38
N GLY A 306 3.40 9.83 10.16
CA GLY A 306 4.33 8.73 10.39
C GLY A 306 5.61 8.90 9.56
N VAL A 307 5.47 9.24 8.29
CA VAL A 307 6.60 9.51 7.40
C VAL A 307 7.35 10.78 7.82
N GLN A 308 6.64 11.86 8.19
CA GLN A 308 7.27 13.10 8.65
C GLN A 308 8.15 12.88 9.90
N ARG A 309 7.70 12.02 10.84
CA ARG A 309 8.50 11.64 12.02
C ARG A 309 9.81 10.93 11.67
N GLY A 310 9.90 10.33 10.48
CA GLY A 310 11.13 9.75 9.93
C GLY A 310 12.23 10.77 9.59
N GLY A 311 11.89 12.05 9.62
CA GLY A 311 12.82 13.17 9.34
C GLY A 311 12.74 13.67 7.90
N SER A 312 13.47 14.75 7.61
CA SER A 312 13.41 15.47 6.32
C SER A 312 13.77 14.62 5.10
N THR A 313 14.56 13.57 5.28
CA THR A 313 14.93 12.63 4.21
C THR A 313 13.69 11.93 3.59
N PHE A 314 12.63 11.75 4.37
CA PHE A 314 11.39 11.08 3.95
C PHE A 314 10.24 12.06 3.68
N SER A 315 10.47 13.38 3.87
CA SER A 315 9.46 14.39 3.59
C SER A 315 9.08 14.45 2.10
N GLY A 316 7.94 15.05 1.79
CA GLY A 316 7.46 15.17 0.42
C GLY A 316 6.45 14.09 0.00
N VAL A 317 5.79 13.45 0.98
CA VAL A 317 4.61 12.62 0.69
C VAL A 317 3.51 13.50 0.09
N THR A 318 2.84 13.00 -0.94
CA THR A 318 1.82 13.71 -1.69
C THR A 318 0.49 12.98 -1.69
N ARG A 319 -0.58 13.66 -2.07
CA ARG A 319 -1.83 13.01 -2.46
C ARG A 319 -1.71 12.45 -3.88
N TYR A 320 -2.19 11.24 -4.09
CA TYR A 320 -2.41 10.68 -5.42
C TYR A 320 -3.47 11.50 -6.17
N PRO A 321 -3.47 11.59 -7.51
CA PRO A 321 -4.49 12.33 -8.25
C PRO A 321 -5.92 11.94 -7.83
N GLN A 322 -6.73 12.94 -7.49
CA GLN A 322 -8.00 12.75 -6.77
C GLN A 322 -9.24 12.60 -7.69
N ASN A 323 -9.05 12.60 -9.01
CA ASN A 323 -10.18 12.52 -9.96
C ASN A 323 -10.34 11.12 -10.55
N LEU A 324 -10.11 10.10 -9.73
CA LEU A 324 -10.18 8.70 -10.14
C LEU A 324 -11.56 8.10 -9.80
N ASP A 325 -11.98 7.13 -10.60
CA ASP A 325 -13.17 6.33 -10.36
C ASP A 325 -12.80 4.85 -10.54
N LEU A 326 -12.33 4.24 -9.45
CA LEU A 326 -11.73 2.91 -9.42
C LEU A 326 -12.62 1.92 -8.68
N ALA A 327 -13.90 1.83 -9.09
CA ALA A 327 -14.93 1.05 -8.41
C ALA A 327 -14.60 -0.44 -8.27
N GLY A 328 -13.73 -0.99 -9.14
CA GLY A 328 -13.26 -2.38 -9.08
C GLY A 328 -11.98 -2.59 -8.27
N SER A 329 -11.48 -1.58 -7.55
CA SER A 329 -10.29 -1.72 -6.71
C SER A 329 -10.60 -2.26 -5.32
N ALA A 330 -9.61 -2.89 -4.68
CA ALA A 330 -9.70 -3.32 -3.30
C ALA A 330 -9.98 -2.13 -2.36
N ASN A 331 -9.28 -1.01 -2.57
CA ASN A 331 -9.46 0.20 -1.77
C ASN A 331 -10.90 0.75 -1.82
N ALA A 332 -11.49 0.89 -3.02
CA ALA A 332 -12.87 1.36 -3.17
C ALA A 332 -13.86 0.39 -2.51
N THR A 333 -13.63 -0.91 -2.70
CA THR A 333 -14.46 -1.98 -2.16
C THR A 333 -14.49 -1.94 -0.64
N TYR A 334 -13.35 -1.97 0.01
CA TYR A 334 -13.27 -2.01 1.47
C TYR A 334 -13.60 -0.67 2.12
N GLN A 335 -13.39 0.46 1.41
CA GLN A 335 -13.91 1.76 1.85
C GLN A 335 -15.44 1.81 1.87
N LEU A 336 -16.10 1.26 0.84
CA LEU A 336 -17.57 1.15 0.80
C LEU A 336 -18.07 0.24 1.94
N ARG A 337 -17.33 -0.79 2.31
CA ARG A 337 -17.64 -1.69 3.44
C ARG A 337 -17.44 -1.03 4.81
N GLY A 338 -16.73 0.09 4.89
CA GLY A 338 -16.58 0.87 6.12
C GLY A 338 -15.15 1.05 6.64
N SER A 339 -14.17 0.36 6.06
CA SER A 339 -12.78 0.54 6.46
C SER A 339 -12.26 1.94 6.13
N ALA A 340 -11.41 2.46 7.00
CA ALA A 340 -10.50 3.54 6.66
C ALA A 340 -9.50 3.04 5.61
N SER A 341 -9.73 3.38 4.34
CA SER A 341 -8.93 2.84 3.23
C SER A 341 -7.79 3.76 2.85
N VAL A 342 -6.59 3.19 2.71
CA VAL A 342 -5.35 3.90 2.36
C VAL A 342 -4.67 3.20 1.19
N LEU A 343 -4.49 3.91 0.09
CA LEU A 343 -3.57 3.53 -0.98
C LEU A 343 -2.20 4.13 -0.66
N MET A 344 -1.14 3.34 -0.73
CA MET A 344 0.24 3.80 -0.58
C MET A 344 1.02 3.48 -1.85
N GLU A 345 1.31 4.50 -2.64
CA GLU A 345 2.06 4.43 -3.90
C GLU A 345 3.48 4.95 -3.70
N ALA A 346 4.42 4.10 -3.27
CA ALA A 346 5.81 4.52 -3.18
C ALA A 346 6.49 4.60 -4.54
N GLY A 347 7.53 5.41 -4.66
CA GLY A 347 8.29 5.57 -5.90
C GLY A 347 8.76 4.23 -6.44
N ARG A 348 8.57 4.00 -7.74
CA ARG A 348 8.83 2.71 -8.37
C ARG A 348 10.29 2.30 -8.23
N GLN A 349 10.48 1.05 -7.88
CA GLN A 349 11.76 0.37 -8.02
C GLN A 349 11.97 -0.12 -9.45
N ARG A 350 13.22 0.06 -9.92
CA ARG A 350 13.73 -0.65 -11.09
C ARG A 350 14.97 -1.42 -10.65
N HIS A 351 15.25 -2.56 -11.28
CA HIS A 351 16.44 -3.36 -11.00
C HIS A 351 17.75 -2.58 -11.12
N ALA A 352 17.77 -1.58 -11.98
CA ALA A 352 18.88 -0.66 -12.12
C ALA A 352 19.08 0.29 -10.91
N ASN A 353 18.11 0.35 -9.98
CA ASN A 353 18.26 1.18 -8.80
C ASN A 353 19.27 0.54 -7.82
N PRO A 354 20.16 1.35 -7.23
CA PRO A 354 21.07 0.84 -6.21
C PRO A 354 20.30 0.32 -4.99
N GLN A 355 20.85 -0.69 -4.32
CA GLN A 355 20.25 -1.36 -3.16
C GLN A 355 19.77 -0.42 -2.05
N TRP A 356 20.49 0.70 -1.82
CA TRP A 356 20.09 1.69 -0.82
C TRP A 356 18.73 2.33 -1.12
N ARG A 357 18.39 2.50 -2.40
CA ARG A 357 17.10 3.06 -2.81
C ARG A 357 15.96 2.09 -2.51
N HIS A 358 16.19 0.78 -2.63
CA HIS A 358 15.23 -0.25 -2.23
C HIS A 358 14.90 -0.13 -0.74
N GLY A 359 15.94 -0.02 0.10
CA GLY A 359 15.76 0.18 1.54
C GLY A 359 15.04 1.49 1.88
N PHE A 360 15.36 2.57 1.16
CA PHE A 360 14.71 3.87 1.33
C PHE A 360 13.20 3.79 1.05
N ILE A 361 12.81 3.23 -0.11
CA ILE A 361 11.40 3.14 -0.53
C ILE A 361 10.61 2.20 0.41
N ALA A 362 11.20 1.07 0.80
CA ALA A 362 10.59 0.18 1.78
C ALA A 362 10.39 0.91 3.12
N LYS A 363 11.38 1.71 3.55
CA LYS A 363 11.30 2.48 4.80
C LYS A 363 10.19 3.53 4.79
N VAL A 364 9.91 4.17 3.65
CA VAL A 364 8.78 5.11 3.54
C VAL A 364 7.45 4.39 3.80
N HIS A 365 7.23 3.20 3.22
CA HIS A 365 6.05 2.38 3.49
C HIS A 365 5.97 1.96 4.97
N GLU A 366 7.10 1.51 5.56
CA GLU A 366 7.16 1.11 6.97
C GLU A 366 6.74 2.26 7.89
N LEU A 367 7.28 3.47 7.67
CA LEU A 367 6.95 4.66 8.45
C LEU A 367 5.47 5.03 8.32
N ALA A 368 4.91 4.94 7.13
CA ALA A 368 3.50 5.22 6.88
C ALA A 368 2.57 4.21 7.60
N MET A 369 2.84 2.91 7.45
CA MET A 369 2.10 1.86 8.16
C MET A 369 2.18 2.03 9.68
N MET A 370 3.39 2.29 10.20
CA MET A 370 3.59 2.49 11.63
C MET A 370 2.91 3.78 12.14
N GLY A 371 2.80 4.82 11.31
CA GLY A 371 2.05 6.03 11.64
C GLY A 371 0.57 5.73 11.94
N ILE A 372 -0.05 4.91 11.11
CA ILE A 372 -1.44 4.46 11.32
C ILE A 372 -1.53 3.58 12.57
N ILE A 373 -0.69 2.56 12.68
CA ILE A 373 -0.69 1.61 13.80
C ILE A 373 -0.48 2.36 15.13
N ASP A 374 0.50 3.25 15.20
CA ASP A 374 0.79 4.03 16.40
C ASP A 374 -0.40 4.90 16.83
N SER A 375 -1.10 5.54 15.88
CA SER A 375 -2.28 6.36 16.19
C SER A 375 -3.44 5.54 16.81
N LEU A 376 -3.61 4.28 16.37
CA LEU A 376 -4.59 3.37 16.95
C LEU A 376 -4.17 2.90 18.33
N VAL A 377 -2.90 2.53 18.52
CA VAL A 377 -2.33 2.07 19.80
C VAL A 377 -2.38 3.16 20.86
N ASP A 378 -2.07 4.39 20.48
CA ASP A 378 -2.03 5.54 21.37
C ASP A 378 -3.43 6.18 21.57
N ASN A 379 -4.48 5.62 20.93
CA ASN A 379 -5.87 6.10 20.92
C ASN A 379 -6.04 7.55 20.45
N THR A 380 -5.20 8.00 19.54
CA THR A 380 -5.24 9.35 18.95
C THR A 380 -5.88 9.39 17.57
N PHE A 381 -6.22 8.24 16.99
CA PHE A 381 -6.76 8.12 15.63
C PHE A 381 -8.03 8.96 15.43
N GLU A 382 -8.97 8.90 16.35
CA GLU A 382 -10.24 9.65 16.27
C GLU A 382 -10.07 11.15 16.50
N ASP A 383 -8.98 11.58 17.15
CA ASP A 383 -8.65 12.98 17.39
C ASP A 383 -8.01 13.66 16.17
N ILE A 384 -7.60 12.88 15.15
CA ILE A 384 -7.03 13.42 13.91
C ILE A 384 -8.11 14.15 13.13
N ASP A 385 -7.88 15.43 12.83
CA ASP A 385 -8.76 16.20 11.94
C ASP A 385 -8.67 15.68 10.49
N PRO A 386 -9.74 15.09 9.92
CA PRO A 386 -9.73 14.56 8.57
C PRO A 386 -9.50 15.63 7.48
N TYR A 387 -9.79 16.90 7.78
CA TYR A 387 -9.56 18.00 6.83
C TYR A 387 -8.08 18.31 6.62
N ARG A 388 -7.20 17.92 7.53
CA ARG A 388 -5.75 18.01 7.34
C ARG A 388 -5.23 17.16 6.17
N TYR A 389 -6.03 16.23 5.68
CA TYR A 389 -5.74 15.51 4.44
C TYR A 389 -5.54 16.48 3.26
N GLU A 390 -6.26 17.60 3.25
CA GLU A 390 -6.13 18.63 2.21
C GLU A 390 -4.83 19.47 2.31
N GLU A 391 -4.13 19.41 3.44
CA GLU A 391 -2.80 20.05 3.62
C GLU A 391 -1.69 19.28 2.90
N ILE A 392 -1.89 17.97 2.62
CA ILE A 392 -0.92 17.16 1.91
C ILE A 392 -0.87 17.62 0.45
N PRO A 393 0.30 17.99 -0.09
CA PRO A 393 0.42 18.47 -1.47
C PRO A 393 -0.11 17.45 -2.49
N VAL A 394 -0.70 17.92 -3.58
CA VAL A 394 -1.12 17.02 -4.67
C VAL A 394 0.06 16.72 -5.58
N ARG A 395 0.21 15.46 -5.97
CA ARG A 395 1.21 15.04 -6.94
C ARG A 395 0.93 15.67 -8.31
N ASN A 396 1.97 16.21 -8.96
CA ASN A 396 1.90 16.57 -10.37
C ASN A 396 1.66 15.32 -11.22
N GLY A 397 0.79 15.42 -12.21
CA GLY A 397 0.29 14.30 -13.02
C GLY A 397 1.32 13.67 -13.97
#